data_1783fe78be69933994f1e9d16d389bbe
#
_entry.id   1783fe78be69933994f1e9d16d389bbe
#
_cell.length_a   1.000
_cell.length_b   1.000
_cell.length_c   1.000
_cell.angle_alpha   90.00
_cell.angle_beta   90.00
_cell.angle_gamma   90.00
#
_symmetry.space_group_name_H-M   'P 1'
#
loop_
_entity.id
_entity.type
_entity.pdbx_description
1 polymer ?
#
loop_
_entity_poly.entity_id
_entity_poly.type
_entity_poly.pdbx_seq_one_letter_code
_entity_poly.pdbx_strand_id
1 'polypeptide(L)'
;LARKSAAYNGVADRYHLHEGDLREGGLEPFGPFDLVLGSPPYWPLGSRTEAEHPQAIPARLEVRGTIADYARAAARLLAPGGVFACVFPNDQEDRARAAYAEAALILTRLQEVRFKDGEAYGLVLCAGSRAQDLPEQLAGHPDLPVRPEPLTIRRDDGRFHPSVLPVRLALGFPPGLI
;
A
#
# COMPACT_ATOMS: atom_id res chain seq x y z
N LEU A 1 8.61 18.84 -5.58
CA LEU A 1 7.70 18.45 -6.67
C LEU A 1 6.27 18.35 -6.15
N ALA A 2 5.97 17.62 -5.06
CA ALA A 2 4.63 17.40 -4.52
C ALA A 2 3.85 18.70 -4.25
N ARG A 3 4.45 19.73 -3.61
CA ARG A 3 3.80 21.04 -3.41
C ARG A 3 3.38 21.71 -4.72
N LYS A 4 4.24 21.64 -5.75
CA LYS A 4 3.90 22.19 -7.07
C LYS A 4 2.76 21.43 -7.73
N SER A 5 2.74 20.09 -7.59
CA SER A 5 1.63 19.26 -8.08
C SER A 5 0.32 19.59 -7.38
N ALA A 6 0.31 19.73 -6.05
CA ALA A 6 -0.89 20.08 -5.29
C ALA A 6 -1.45 21.45 -5.71
N ALA A 7 -0.58 22.45 -5.87
CA ALA A 7 -0.97 23.78 -6.33
C ALA A 7 -1.53 23.75 -7.76
N TYR A 8 -0.85 23.05 -8.68
CA TYR A 8 -1.28 22.90 -10.07
C TYR A 8 -2.67 22.24 -10.19
N ASN A 9 -2.95 21.27 -9.34
CA ASN A 9 -4.24 20.57 -9.32
C ASN A 9 -5.31 21.25 -8.45
N GLY A 10 -5.05 22.43 -7.88
CA GLY A 10 -6.01 23.16 -7.06
C GLY A 10 -6.40 22.48 -5.76
N VAL A 11 -5.51 21.65 -5.18
CA VAL A 11 -5.77 20.89 -3.95
C VAL A 11 -4.79 21.24 -2.82
N ALA A 12 -4.09 22.36 -2.93
CA ALA A 12 -3.06 22.76 -1.97
C ALA A 12 -3.61 22.98 -0.54
N ASP A 13 -4.86 23.39 -0.42
CA ASP A 13 -5.60 23.58 0.83
C ASP A 13 -5.95 22.27 1.54
N ARG A 14 -6.00 21.18 0.79
CA ARG A 14 -6.33 19.82 1.27
C ARG A 14 -5.14 18.87 1.27
N TYR A 15 -3.97 19.32 0.80
CA TYR A 15 -2.77 18.51 0.69
C TYR A 15 -1.69 19.02 1.62
N HIS A 16 -1.56 18.38 2.77
CA HIS A 16 -0.57 18.73 3.78
C HIS A 16 0.69 17.87 3.61
N LEU A 17 1.79 18.52 3.24
CA LEU A 17 3.07 17.86 3.04
C LEU A 17 3.97 18.06 4.27
N HIS A 18 4.32 16.96 4.90
CA HIS A 18 5.29 16.92 6.00
C HIS A 18 6.58 16.26 5.51
N GLU A 19 7.70 16.84 5.85
CA GLU A 19 9.03 16.31 5.56
C GLU A 19 9.62 15.71 6.83
N GLY A 20 10.05 14.44 6.76
CA GLY A 20 10.61 13.73 7.92
C GLY A 20 10.86 12.27 7.61
N ASP A 21 11.44 11.59 8.57
CA ASP A 21 11.62 10.15 8.53
C ASP A 21 10.50 9.47 9.33
N LEU A 22 9.73 8.63 8.69
CA LEU A 22 8.58 7.93 9.33
C LEU A 22 9.00 7.03 10.51
N ARG A 23 10.30 6.68 10.61
CA ARG A 23 10.85 5.86 11.69
C ARG A 23 11.06 6.66 12.98
N GLU A 24 11.28 7.97 12.85
CA GLU A 24 11.60 8.86 13.98
C GLU A 24 10.37 9.37 14.73
N GLY A 25 9.17 9.14 14.21
CA GLY A 25 7.93 9.71 14.76
C GLY A 25 7.70 11.15 14.31
N GLY A 26 6.94 11.92 15.11
CA GLY A 26 6.66 13.34 14.81
C GLY A 26 5.51 13.57 13.84
N LEU A 27 4.85 12.51 13.38
CA LEU A 27 3.65 12.59 12.54
C LEU A 27 2.35 12.50 13.36
N GLU A 28 2.44 12.08 14.60
CA GLU A 28 1.29 11.88 15.51
C GLU A 28 0.43 13.15 15.68
N PRO A 29 0.98 14.37 15.73
CA PRO A 29 0.17 15.60 15.83
C PRO A 29 -0.73 15.86 14.62
N PHE A 30 -0.49 15.19 13.50
CA PHE A 30 -1.27 15.35 12.26
C PHE A 30 -2.37 14.29 12.10
N GLY A 31 -2.33 13.23 12.91
CA GLY A 31 -3.35 12.19 12.97
C GLY A 31 -4.39 12.45 14.06
N PRO A 32 -5.22 11.44 14.40
CA PRO A 32 -5.23 10.12 13.77
C PRO A 32 -5.91 10.11 12.38
N PHE A 33 -5.64 9.05 11.59
CA PHE A 33 -6.16 8.90 10.23
C PHE A 33 -7.03 7.65 10.09
N ASP A 34 -8.12 7.76 9.33
CA ASP A 34 -8.98 6.61 8.99
C ASP A 34 -8.31 5.67 7.99
N LEU A 35 -7.42 6.21 7.14
CA LEU A 35 -6.70 5.46 6.14
C LEU A 35 -5.24 5.92 6.06
N VAL A 36 -4.33 4.98 6.24
CA VAL A 36 -2.90 5.17 5.99
C VAL A 36 -2.51 4.33 4.79
N LEU A 37 -1.90 4.94 3.78
CA LEU A 37 -1.44 4.26 2.57
C LEU A 37 0.09 4.24 2.50
N GLY A 38 0.65 3.15 1.99
CA GLY A 38 2.09 3.01 1.80
C GLY A 38 2.48 2.25 0.53
N SER A 39 3.60 2.66 -0.04
CA SER A 39 4.32 1.90 -1.06
C SER A 39 5.78 1.79 -0.60
N PRO A 40 6.07 0.89 0.35
CA PRO A 40 7.42 0.72 0.88
C PRO A 40 8.38 0.24 -0.21
N PRO A 41 9.68 0.48 -0.08
CA PRO A 41 10.65 -0.13 -0.98
C PRO A 41 10.58 -1.66 -0.88
N TYR A 42 10.79 -2.32 -2.03
CA TYR A 42 10.49 -3.76 -2.12
C TYR A 42 11.67 -4.66 -1.76
N TRP A 43 12.90 -4.18 -1.95
CA TRP A 43 14.07 -5.05 -1.98
C TRP A 43 15.07 -4.73 -0.88
N PRO A 44 15.52 -5.72 -0.11
CA PRO A 44 16.64 -5.54 0.80
C PRO A 44 17.90 -5.06 0.07
N LEU A 45 18.76 -4.33 0.79
CA LEU A 45 20.05 -3.91 0.27
C LEU A 45 20.88 -5.13 -0.18
N GLY A 46 21.51 -5.03 -1.35
CA GLY A 46 22.33 -6.09 -1.92
C GLY A 46 21.57 -7.25 -2.55
N SER A 47 20.22 -7.26 -2.52
CA SER A 47 19.42 -8.35 -3.12
C SER A 47 19.23 -8.21 -4.62
N ARG A 48 19.49 -7.04 -5.19
CA ARG A 48 19.33 -6.73 -6.62
C ARG A 48 20.43 -5.78 -7.08
N THR A 49 20.68 -5.74 -8.40
CA THR A 49 21.55 -4.75 -9.02
C THR A 49 21.03 -3.34 -8.72
N GLU A 50 21.89 -2.46 -8.25
CA GLU A 50 21.55 -1.08 -7.98
C GLU A 50 21.07 -0.38 -9.25
N ALA A 51 20.06 0.49 -9.09
CA ALA A 51 19.58 1.29 -10.20
C ALA A 51 20.64 2.34 -10.58
N GLU A 52 20.79 2.61 -11.86
CA GLU A 52 21.73 3.62 -12.37
C GLU A 52 21.43 5.02 -11.83
N HIS A 53 20.16 5.34 -11.57
CA HIS A 53 19.76 6.66 -11.10
C HIS A 53 19.73 6.73 -9.57
N PRO A 54 20.48 7.65 -8.92
CA PRO A 54 20.57 7.74 -7.45
C PRO A 54 19.24 7.85 -6.71
N GLN A 55 18.23 8.50 -7.31
CA GLN A 55 16.89 8.61 -6.70
C GLN A 55 16.08 7.30 -6.79
N ALA A 56 16.40 6.41 -7.71
CA ALA A 56 15.71 5.13 -7.84
C ALA A 56 16.16 4.14 -6.76
N ILE A 57 17.37 4.28 -6.24
CA ILE A 57 17.93 3.42 -5.19
C ILE A 57 17.01 3.43 -3.95
N PRO A 58 16.77 4.57 -3.26
CA PRO A 58 15.92 4.59 -2.06
C PRO A 58 14.44 4.37 -2.34
N ALA A 59 13.99 4.45 -3.60
CA ALA A 59 12.62 4.14 -3.97
C ALA A 59 12.39 2.62 -4.15
N ARG A 60 13.45 1.86 -4.42
CA ARG A 60 13.39 0.42 -4.69
C ARG A 60 14.00 -0.43 -3.57
N LEU A 61 15.08 0.05 -2.98
CA LEU A 61 15.84 -0.66 -1.97
C LEU A 61 15.56 -0.08 -0.57
N GLU A 62 15.57 -0.93 0.44
CA GLU A 62 15.28 -0.64 1.84
C GLU A 62 16.40 0.19 2.52
N VAL A 63 16.81 1.28 1.88
CA VAL A 63 17.83 2.21 2.40
C VAL A 63 17.28 3.08 3.53
N ARG A 64 15.99 3.48 3.41
CA ARG A 64 15.35 4.47 4.30
C ARG A 64 14.10 3.92 4.99
N GLY A 65 14.05 2.62 5.21
CA GLY A 65 12.94 1.94 5.87
C GLY A 65 12.46 0.73 5.10
N THR A 66 11.79 -0.13 5.80
CA THR A 66 11.25 -1.42 5.36
C THR A 66 9.73 -1.39 5.44
N ILE A 67 9.07 -2.42 4.90
CA ILE A 67 7.62 -2.58 5.11
C ILE A 67 7.24 -2.62 6.61
N ALA A 68 8.11 -3.17 7.48
CA ALA A 68 7.88 -3.18 8.93
C ALA A 68 7.90 -1.76 9.53
N ASP A 69 8.76 -0.86 9.02
CA ASP A 69 8.78 0.54 9.46
C ASP A 69 7.48 1.27 9.05
N TYR A 70 6.99 1.01 7.83
CA TYR A 70 5.71 1.54 7.37
C TYR A 70 4.54 1.04 8.21
N ALA A 71 4.49 -0.27 8.52
CA ALA A 71 3.45 -0.85 9.34
C ALA A 71 3.45 -0.28 10.77
N ARG A 72 4.64 -0.15 11.40
CA ARG A 72 4.78 0.46 12.73
C ARG A 72 4.35 1.93 12.75
N ALA A 73 4.75 2.71 11.74
CA ALA A 73 4.31 4.10 11.62
C ALA A 73 2.79 4.19 11.44
N ALA A 74 2.22 3.36 10.57
CA ALA A 74 0.78 3.29 10.37
C ALA A 74 0.02 2.95 11.65
N ALA A 75 0.46 1.94 12.40
CA ALA A 75 -0.18 1.54 13.66
C ALA A 75 -0.29 2.68 14.68
N ARG A 76 0.72 3.59 14.71
CA ARG A 76 0.68 4.79 15.58
C ARG A 76 -0.27 5.86 15.07
N LEU A 77 -0.48 5.94 13.76
CA LEU A 77 -1.21 7.02 13.11
C LEU A 77 -2.69 6.70 12.86
N LEU A 78 -3.10 5.44 12.97
CA LEU A 78 -4.49 5.03 12.70
C LEU A 78 -5.46 5.57 13.75
N ALA A 79 -6.60 6.08 13.29
CA ALA A 79 -7.77 6.30 14.10
C ALA A 79 -8.37 4.96 14.61
N PRO A 80 -9.23 4.97 15.64
CA PRO A 80 -10.05 3.81 15.95
C PRO A 80 -10.84 3.36 14.71
N GLY A 81 -10.75 2.07 14.35
CA GLY A 81 -11.34 1.53 13.13
C GLY A 81 -10.60 1.84 11.83
N GLY A 82 -9.47 2.56 11.90
CA GLY A 82 -8.67 2.92 10.74
C GLY A 82 -7.97 1.73 10.09
N VAL A 83 -7.61 1.89 8.82
CA VAL A 83 -6.99 0.86 7.99
C VAL A 83 -5.62 1.30 7.50
N PHE A 84 -4.62 0.44 7.64
CA PHE A 84 -3.36 0.54 6.90
C PHE A 84 -3.44 -0.32 5.64
N ALA A 85 -3.16 0.27 4.49
CA ALA A 85 -3.06 -0.48 3.25
C ALA A 85 -1.74 -0.18 2.52
N CYS A 86 -1.12 -1.22 1.96
CA CYS A 86 0.10 -1.09 1.18
C CYS A 86 0.11 -2.02 -0.02
N VAL A 87 0.98 -1.69 -0.97
CA VAL A 87 1.31 -2.55 -2.11
C VAL A 87 2.70 -3.14 -1.91
N PHE A 88 2.84 -4.45 -2.17
CA PHE A 88 4.11 -5.15 -2.00
C PHE A 88 4.29 -6.23 -3.07
N PRO A 89 5.52 -6.74 -3.34
CA PRO A 89 5.71 -7.84 -4.26
C PRO A 89 5.02 -9.12 -3.79
N ASN A 90 4.35 -9.80 -4.70
CA ASN A 90 3.61 -11.03 -4.37
C ASN A 90 4.53 -12.17 -3.89
N ASP A 91 5.73 -12.25 -4.45
CA ASP A 91 6.76 -13.23 -4.05
C ASP A 91 7.39 -12.95 -2.68
N GLN A 92 7.01 -11.84 -2.04
CA GLN A 92 7.45 -11.46 -0.70
C GLN A 92 6.26 -11.28 0.28
N GLU A 93 5.13 -11.92 0.01
CA GLU A 93 3.94 -11.84 0.86
C GLU A 93 4.23 -12.18 2.33
N ASP A 94 5.08 -13.16 2.60
CA ASP A 94 5.44 -13.55 3.96
C ASP A 94 6.10 -12.40 4.74
N ARG A 95 6.88 -11.56 4.08
CA ARG A 95 7.46 -10.36 4.70
C ARG A 95 6.39 -9.33 5.03
N ALA A 96 5.39 -9.18 4.17
CA ALA A 96 4.26 -8.31 4.45
C ALA A 96 3.47 -8.81 5.66
N ARG A 97 3.17 -10.12 5.72
CA ARG A 97 2.49 -10.74 6.87
C ARG A 97 3.25 -10.53 8.18
N ALA A 98 4.54 -10.77 8.17
CA ALA A 98 5.40 -10.56 9.33
C ALA A 98 5.38 -9.10 9.79
N ALA A 99 5.48 -8.13 8.86
CA ALA A 99 5.46 -6.71 9.16
C ALA A 99 4.15 -6.24 9.81
N TYR A 100 3.01 -6.73 9.34
CA TYR A 100 1.72 -6.45 9.98
C TYR A 100 1.65 -7.03 11.39
N ALA A 101 2.06 -8.29 11.57
CA ALA A 101 2.06 -8.94 12.87
C ALA A 101 2.98 -8.24 13.89
N GLU A 102 4.21 -7.86 13.48
CA GLU A 102 5.16 -7.11 14.30
C GLU A 102 4.63 -5.74 14.73
N ALA A 103 3.81 -5.12 13.91
CA ALA A 103 3.15 -3.84 14.20
C ALA A 103 1.84 -3.98 15.00
N ALA A 104 1.50 -5.19 15.47
CA ALA A 104 0.22 -5.53 16.11
C ALA A 104 -1.01 -5.17 15.25
N LEU A 105 -0.86 -5.27 13.94
CA LEU A 105 -1.94 -5.14 12.97
C LEU A 105 -2.42 -6.52 12.54
N ILE A 106 -3.72 -6.71 12.49
CA ILE A 106 -4.34 -7.89 11.89
C ILE A 106 -4.50 -7.64 10.39
N LEU A 107 -3.87 -8.48 9.60
CA LEU A 107 -4.03 -8.45 8.16
C LEU A 107 -5.42 -9.00 7.81
N THR A 108 -6.28 -8.14 7.28
CA THR A 108 -7.69 -8.47 7.00
C THR A 108 -7.95 -8.81 5.54
N ARG A 109 -7.11 -8.31 4.63
CA ARG A 109 -7.28 -8.49 3.19
C ARG A 109 -5.95 -8.61 2.48
N LEU A 110 -5.87 -9.56 1.57
CA LEU A 110 -4.79 -9.73 0.59
C LEU A 110 -5.41 -9.91 -0.79
N GLN A 111 -5.05 -9.06 -1.74
CA GLN A 111 -5.56 -9.15 -3.11
C GLN A 111 -4.41 -9.14 -4.11
N GLU A 112 -4.29 -10.19 -4.87
CA GLU A 112 -3.27 -10.35 -5.89
C GLU A 112 -3.53 -9.43 -7.09
N VAL A 113 -2.44 -8.90 -7.66
CA VAL A 113 -2.50 -8.02 -8.84
C VAL A 113 -1.54 -8.55 -9.90
N ARG A 114 -2.06 -8.73 -11.12
CA ARG A 114 -1.23 -8.98 -12.29
C ARG A 114 -1.30 -7.78 -13.25
N PHE A 115 -0.20 -7.49 -13.90
CA PHE A 115 -0.14 -6.34 -14.79
C PHE A 115 -0.83 -6.61 -16.12
N LYS A 116 -0.76 -7.85 -16.61
CA LYS A 116 -1.34 -8.25 -17.88
C LYS A 116 -1.94 -9.65 -17.79
N ASP A 117 -2.94 -9.90 -18.61
CA ASP A 117 -3.57 -11.23 -18.74
C ASP A 117 -2.51 -12.29 -19.07
N GLY A 118 -2.66 -13.48 -18.49
CA GLY A 118 -1.72 -14.59 -18.67
C GLY A 118 -0.39 -14.47 -17.91
N GLU A 119 -0.03 -13.29 -17.38
CA GLU A 119 1.18 -13.11 -16.57
C GLU A 119 0.99 -13.65 -15.15
N ALA A 120 2.11 -13.94 -14.47
CA ALA A 120 2.09 -14.23 -13.04
C ALA A 120 1.71 -12.98 -12.22
N TYR A 121 1.22 -13.18 -11.01
CA TYR A 121 0.94 -12.06 -10.09
C TYR A 121 2.24 -11.37 -9.70
N GLY A 122 2.32 -10.07 -9.95
CA GLY A 122 3.51 -9.27 -9.64
C GLY A 122 3.44 -8.62 -8.27
N LEU A 123 2.25 -8.22 -7.84
CA LEU A 123 2.02 -7.48 -6.60
C LEU A 123 0.88 -8.09 -5.79
N VAL A 124 0.87 -7.78 -4.50
CA VAL A 124 -0.24 -8.01 -3.58
C VAL A 124 -0.62 -6.69 -2.90
N LEU A 125 -1.91 -6.43 -2.82
CA LEU A 125 -2.49 -5.35 -2.02
C LEU A 125 -2.79 -5.92 -0.64
N CYS A 126 -2.17 -5.34 0.38
CA CYS A 126 -2.35 -5.72 1.78
C CYS A 126 -3.20 -4.65 2.48
N ALA A 127 -4.17 -5.07 3.30
CA ALA A 127 -4.88 -4.16 4.18
C ALA A 127 -5.11 -4.81 5.55
N GLY A 128 -5.04 -3.99 6.61
CA GLY A 128 -5.25 -4.46 7.97
C GLY A 128 -5.49 -3.33 8.95
N SER A 129 -5.92 -3.68 10.14
CA SER A 129 -6.29 -2.77 11.23
C SER A 129 -5.74 -3.28 12.56
N ARG A 130 -5.75 -2.45 13.59
CA ARG A 130 -5.39 -2.89 14.93
C ARG A 130 -6.41 -3.92 15.44
N ALA A 131 -5.95 -4.93 16.16
CA ALA A 131 -6.79 -6.02 16.66
C ALA A 131 -8.00 -5.50 17.47
N GLN A 132 -7.77 -4.49 18.32
CA GLN A 132 -8.80 -3.88 19.17
C GLN A 132 -9.87 -3.08 18.41
N ASP A 133 -9.58 -2.74 17.15
CA ASP A 133 -10.48 -1.94 16.31
C ASP A 133 -11.31 -2.82 15.36
N LEU A 134 -11.03 -4.12 15.31
CA LEU A 134 -11.80 -5.05 14.49
C LEU A 134 -13.13 -5.40 15.17
N PRO A 135 -14.20 -5.54 14.38
CA PRO A 135 -15.43 -6.17 14.86
C PRO A 135 -15.11 -7.53 15.51
N GLU A 136 -15.76 -7.85 16.63
CA GLU A 136 -15.53 -9.09 17.36
C GLU A 136 -15.63 -10.34 16.49
N GLN A 137 -16.54 -10.31 15.50
CA GLN A 137 -16.75 -11.39 14.53
C GLN A 137 -15.53 -11.61 13.59
N LEU A 138 -14.70 -10.59 13.42
CA LEU A 138 -13.48 -10.65 12.58
C LEU A 138 -12.22 -10.88 13.42
N ALA A 139 -12.24 -10.51 14.69
CA ALA A 139 -11.10 -10.70 15.57
C ALA A 139 -10.87 -12.21 15.80
N GLY A 140 -9.76 -12.73 15.26
CA GLY A 140 -9.44 -14.16 15.34
C GLY A 140 -10.18 -15.05 14.36
N HIS A 141 -10.91 -14.50 13.37
CA HIS A 141 -11.58 -15.30 12.36
C HIS A 141 -10.57 -16.13 11.55
N PRO A 142 -10.75 -17.47 11.45
CA PRO A 142 -9.78 -18.36 10.82
C PRO A 142 -9.56 -18.07 9.32
N ASP A 143 -10.53 -17.43 8.66
CA ASP A 143 -10.46 -17.12 7.23
C ASP A 143 -9.75 -15.79 6.92
N LEU A 144 -9.19 -15.11 7.93
CA LEU A 144 -8.37 -13.93 7.67
C LEU A 144 -6.95 -14.30 7.24
N PRO A 145 -6.38 -13.54 6.32
CA PRO A 145 -6.96 -12.45 5.53
C PRO A 145 -7.88 -12.97 4.42
N VAL A 146 -8.98 -12.24 4.18
CA VAL A 146 -9.82 -12.50 3.02
C VAL A 146 -9.03 -12.30 1.73
N ARG A 147 -9.16 -13.23 0.78
CA ARG A 147 -8.55 -13.14 -0.55
C ARG A 147 -9.62 -12.94 -1.62
N PRO A 148 -9.91 -11.69 -2.00
CA PRO A 148 -10.80 -11.41 -3.12
C PRO A 148 -10.24 -11.92 -4.44
N GLU A 149 -11.09 -11.97 -5.46
CA GLU A 149 -10.65 -12.27 -6.81
C GLU A 149 -9.48 -11.35 -7.23
N PRO A 150 -8.46 -11.90 -7.89
CA PRO A 150 -7.31 -11.13 -8.34
C PRO A 150 -7.70 -9.98 -9.27
N LEU A 151 -6.95 -8.89 -9.20
CA LEU A 151 -7.06 -7.78 -10.14
C LEU A 151 -6.09 -7.98 -11.31
N THR A 152 -6.60 -7.97 -12.52
CA THR A 152 -5.78 -7.85 -13.73
C THR A 152 -5.90 -6.43 -14.27
N ILE A 153 -4.76 -5.77 -14.51
CA ILE A 153 -4.78 -4.36 -14.92
C ILE A 153 -5.08 -4.23 -16.41
N ARG A 154 -4.42 -5.04 -17.25
CA ARG A 154 -4.56 -4.97 -18.70
C ARG A 154 -4.81 -6.33 -19.33
N ARG A 155 -5.54 -6.31 -20.42
CA ARG A 155 -5.71 -7.42 -21.35
C ARG A 155 -4.49 -7.54 -22.26
N ASP A 156 -4.41 -8.63 -23.02
CA ASP A 156 -3.34 -8.86 -23.99
C ASP A 156 -3.28 -7.79 -25.09
N ASP A 157 -4.42 -7.21 -25.45
CA ASP A 157 -4.52 -6.11 -26.41
C ASP A 157 -4.12 -4.74 -25.85
N GLY A 158 -3.67 -4.67 -24.58
CA GLY A 158 -3.25 -3.46 -23.90
C GLY A 158 -4.38 -2.63 -23.30
N ARG A 159 -5.64 -2.98 -23.51
CA ARG A 159 -6.80 -2.31 -22.92
C ARG A 159 -6.93 -2.64 -21.43
N PHE A 160 -7.69 -1.84 -20.69
CA PHE A 160 -7.96 -2.15 -19.29
C PHE A 160 -8.80 -3.44 -19.17
N HIS A 161 -8.41 -4.29 -18.24
CA HIS A 161 -9.15 -5.51 -17.94
C HIS A 161 -10.45 -5.17 -17.18
N PRO A 162 -11.57 -5.89 -17.42
CA PRO A 162 -12.83 -5.65 -16.73
C PRO A 162 -12.76 -5.63 -15.21
N SER A 163 -11.87 -6.43 -14.60
CA SER A 163 -11.70 -6.48 -13.13
C SER A 163 -11.27 -5.16 -12.50
N VAL A 164 -10.55 -4.29 -13.23
CA VAL A 164 -10.07 -3.00 -12.72
C VAL A 164 -11.03 -1.84 -13.01
N LEU A 165 -11.98 -2.03 -13.92
CA LEU A 165 -12.91 -0.96 -14.32
C LEU A 165 -13.74 -0.40 -13.16
N PRO A 166 -14.32 -1.23 -12.27
CA PRO A 166 -15.08 -0.71 -11.12
C PRO A 166 -14.22 0.18 -10.22
N VAL A 167 -12.96 -0.21 -9.99
CA VAL A 167 -12.01 0.59 -9.18
C VAL A 167 -11.72 1.92 -9.86
N ARG A 168 -11.47 1.93 -11.17
CA ARG A 168 -11.23 3.16 -11.94
C ARG A 168 -12.40 4.12 -11.87
N LEU A 169 -13.61 3.60 -12.07
CA LEU A 169 -14.84 4.41 -12.03
C LEU A 169 -15.07 4.98 -10.62
N ALA A 170 -14.89 4.19 -9.58
CA ALA A 170 -15.01 4.64 -8.19
C ALA A 170 -14.02 5.77 -7.84
N LEU A 171 -12.84 5.78 -8.46
CA LEU A 171 -11.82 6.81 -8.32
C LEU A 171 -12.02 8.01 -9.27
N GLY A 172 -13.11 8.05 -10.04
CA GLY A 172 -13.41 9.13 -10.97
C GLY A 172 -12.60 9.12 -12.27
N PHE A 173 -11.87 8.04 -12.57
CA PHE A 173 -11.19 7.91 -13.85
C PHE A 173 -12.16 7.46 -14.94
N PRO A 174 -12.03 7.98 -16.17
CA PRO A 174 -12.81 7.47 -17.30
C PRO A 174 -12.48 5.97 -17.52
N PRO A 175 -13.43 5.21 -18.08
CA PRO A 175 -13.22 3.78 -18.34
C PRO A 175 -11.96 3.48 -19.17
N GLY A 176 -11.45 4.47 -19.87
CA GLY A 176 -10.31 4.33 -20.76
C GLY A 176 -10.70 3.69 -22.09
N LEU A 177 -9.72 3.42 -22.95
CA LEU A 177 -9.95 2.59 -24.12
C LEU A 177 -10.24 1.16 -23.62
N ILE A 178 -11.49 0.79 -23.67
CA ILE A 178 -12.01 -0.55 -23.41
C ILE A 178 -11.74 -1.42 -24.64
#